data_ccedfdd03ac9144a4a9d50d850e9ccd4
#
_entry.id   ccedfdd03ac9144a4a9d50d850e9ccd4
#
_cell.length_a   1.000
_cell.length_b   1.000
_cell.length_c   1.000
_cell.angle_alpha   90.00
_cell.angle_beta   90.00
_cell.angle_gamma   90.00
#
_symmetry.space_group_name_H-M   'P 1'
#
loop_
_entity.id
_entity.type
_entity.pdbx_description
1 polymer ?
#
loop_
_entity_poly.entity_id
_entity_poly.type
_entity_poly.pdbx_seq_one_letter_code
_entity_poly.pdbx_strand_id
1 'polypeptide(L)'
;MNDKALIKRCQRGDRQAFDELIRLYYDYVSGFLLKNTGDETLSEDLTQATFFKMIRSIEKYDTGGSASFGTWLITICGEIVFNWKILILSLSKMRKA
;
A
#
# COMPACT_ATOMS: atom_id res chain seq x y z
N MET A 1 -11.10 -14.29 5.22
CA MET A 1 -9.93 -15.09 4.79
C MET A 1 -8.82 -14.96 5.82
N ASN A 2 -8.24 -16.07 6.23
CA ASN A 2 -7.19 -16.03 7.25
C ASN A 2 -5.81 -15.97 6.59
N ASP A 3 -5.26 -14.76 6.49
CA ASP A 3 -3.98 -14.51 5.85
C ASP A 3 -2.80 -14.61 6.82
N LYS A 4 -3.06 -14.97 8.06
CA LYS A 4 -2.07 -14.91 9.13
C LYS A 4 -0.82 -15.74 8.85
N ALA A 5 -1.01 -16.98 8.38
CA ALA A 5 0.12 -17.86 8.05
C ALA A 5 0.93 -17.31 6.88
N LEU A 6 0.26 -16.77 5.86
CA LEU A 6 0.91 -16.16 4.71
C LEU A 6 1.71 -14.93 5.11
N ILE A 7 1.13 -14.07 5.94
CA ILE A 7 1.81 -12.87 6.42
C ILE A 7 3.05 -13.23 7.24
N LYS A 8 2.96 -14.24 8.09
CA LYS A 8 4.12 -14.70 8.86
C LYS A 8 5.25 -15.21 7.97
N ARG A 9 4.92 -15.88 6.87
CA ARG A 9 5.92 -16.30 5.88
C ARG A 9 6.59 -15.08 5.23
N CYS A 10 5.81 -14.06 4.90
CA CYS A 10 6.36 -12.80 4.37
C CYS A 10 7.30 -12.14 5.39
N GLN A 11 6.91 -12.13 6.65
CA GLN A 11 7.73 -11.54 7.71
C GLN A 11 9.06 -12.28 7.90
N ARG A 12 9.15 -13.53 7.45
CA ARG A 12 10.38 -14.31 7.45
C ARG A 12 11.18 -14.19 6.15
N GLY A 13 10.71 -13.37 5.20
CA GLY A 13 11.42 -13.13 3.96
C GLY A 13 11.13 -14.10 2.83
N ASP A 14 10.04 -14.87 2.91
CA ASP A 14 9.65 -15.82 1.86
C ASP A 14 9.13 -15.05 0.63
N ARG A 15 9.89 -15.07 -0.45
CA ARG A 15 9.57 -14.32 -1.68
C ARG A 15 8.29 -14.79 -2.35
N GLN A 16 8.04 -16.11 -2.36
CA GLN A 16 6.80 -16.63 -2.93
C GLN A 16 5.57 -16.17 -2.13
N ALA A 17 5.73 -16.06 -0.82
CA ALA A 17 4.66 -15.56 0.04
C ALA A 17 4.34 -14.09 -0.28
N PHE A 18 5.34 -13.27 -0.57
CA PHE A 18 5.11 -11.89 -1.01
C PHE A 18 4.32 -11.84 -2.32
N ASP A 19 4.67 -12.67 -3.29
CA ASP A 19 3.93 -12.73 -4.56
C ASP A 19 2.46 -13.09 -4.33
N GLU A 20 2.20 -14.09 -3.48
CA GLU A 20 0.83 -14.48 -3.14
C GLU A 20 0.07 -13.35 -2.45
N LEU A 21 0.70 -12.70 -1.48
CA LEU A 21 0.07 -11.62 -0.71
C LEU A 21 -0.27 -10.42 -1.61
N ILE A 22 0.64 -10.06 -2.50
CA ILE A 22 0.41 -8.97 -3.46
C ILE A 22 -0.77 -9.31 -4.37
N ARG A 23 -0.84 -10.53 -4.90
CA ARG A 23 -1.95 -10.96 -5.76
C ARG A 23 -3.29 -10.89 -5.03
N LEU A 24 -3.31 -11.30 -3.76
CA LEU A 24 -4.53 -11.28 -2.96
C LEU A 24 -5.07 -9.86 -2.76
N TYR A 25 -4.20 -8.90 -2.61
CA TYR A 25 -4.60 -7.53 -2.25
C TYR A 25 -4.46 -6.53 -3.39
N TYR A 26 -4.02 -6.95 -4.57
CA TYR A 26 -3.75 -6.04 -5.68
C TYR A 26 -4.99 -5.22 -6.06
N ASP A 27 -6.11 -5.89 -6.30
CA ASP A 27 -7.34 -5.21 -6.72
C ASP A 27 -7.89 -4.30 -5.62
N TYR A 28 -7.76 -4.73 -4.38
CA TYR A 28 -8.19 -3.96 -3.23
C TYR A 28 -7.41 -2.63 -3.13
N VAL A 29 -6.09 -2.71 -3.26
CA VAL A 29 -5.21 -1.53 -3.20
C VAL A 29 -5.41 -0.64 -4.42
N SER A 30 -5.36 -1.21 -5.61
CA SER A 30 -5.49 -0.44 -6.86
C SER A 30 -6.86 0.22 -6.96
N GLY A 31 -7.92 -0.46 -6.53
CA GLY A 31 -9.28 0.10 -6.50
C GLY A 31 -9.38 1.29 -5.56
N PHE A 32 -8.81 1.17 -4.36
CA PHE A 32 -8.77 2.27 -3.40
C PHE A 32 -8.02 3.49 -3.98
N LEU A 33 -6.86 3.24 -4.60
CA LEU A 33 -6.05 4.33 -5.16
C LEU A 33 -6.71 4.96 -6.38
N LEU A 34 -7.34 4.17 -7.24
CA LEU A 34 -8.08 4.70 -8.38
C LEU A 34 -9.23 5.59 -7.92
N LYS A 35 -9.95 5.16 -6.91
CA LYS A 35 -11.06 5.95 -6.33
C LYS A 35 -10.56 7.28 -5.78
N ASN A 36 -9.37 7.32 -5.20
CA ASN A 36 -8.81 8.51 -4.58
C ASN A 36 -8.11 9.45 -5.57
N THR A 37 -7.62 8.94 -6.69
CA THR A 37 -6.88 9.74 -7.67
C THR A 37 -7.69 10.05 -8.93
N GLY A 38 -8.61 9.16 -9.31
CA GLY A 38 -9.35 9.29 -10.56
C GLY A 38 -8.48 9.11 -11.82
N ASP A 39 -7.27 8.58 -11.68
CA ASP A 39 -6.28 8.48 -12.75
C ASP A 39 -5.67 7.08 -12.75
N GLU A 40 -5.91 6.31 -13.82
CA GLU A 40 -5.44 4.92 -13.92
C GLU A 40 -3.92 4.82 -13.87
N THR A 41 -3.23 5.65 -14.65
CA THR A 41 -1.76 5.61 -14.72
C THR A 41 -1.15 5.95 -13.36
N LEU A 42 -1.65 7.01 -12.73
CA LEU A 42 -1.17 7.41 -11.41
C LEU A 42 -1.48 6.35 -10.37
N SER A 43 -2.68 5.76 -10.41
CA SER A 43 -3.05 4.73 -9.43
C SER A 43 -2.17 3.49 -9.56
N GLU A 44 -1.75 3.12 -10.77
CA GLU A 44 -0.80 2.02 -10.97
C GLU A 44 0.55 2.34 -10.30
N ASP A 45 1.06 3.54 -10.51
CA ASP A 45 2.33 3.97 -9.89
C ASP A 45 2.23 3.96 -8.37
N LEU A 46 1.13 4.47 -7.82
CA LEU A 46 0.92 4.50 -6.37
C LEU A 46 0.65 3.11 -5.80
N THR A 47 0.06 2.21 -6.58
CA THR A 47 -0.11 0.81 -6.18
C THR A 47 1.25 0.15 -6.00
N GLN A 48 2.16 0.32 -6.93
CA GLN A 48 3.52 -0.20 -6.82
C GLN A 48 4.24 0.40 -5.61
N ALA A 49 4.13 1.70 -5.39
CA ALA A 49 4.73 2.36 -4.23
C ALA A 49 4.16 1.81 -2.92
N THR A 50 2.86 1.53 -2.87
CA THR A 50 2.20 0.97 -1.70
C THR A 50 2.75 -0.42 -1.37
N PHE A 51 2.83 -1.30 -2.37
CA PHE A 51 3.35 -2.65 -2.13
C PHE A 51 4.83 -2.65 -1.80
N PHE A 52 5.60 -1.74 -2.39
CA PHE A 52 7.01 -1.58 -2.03
C PHE A 52 7.15 -1.20 -0.55
N LYS A 53 6.36 -0.25 -0.10
CA LYS A 53 6.36 0.16 1.32
C LYS A 53 5.84 -0.96 2.23
N MET A 54 4.84 -1.72 1.78
CA MET A 54 4.34 -2.89 2.51
C MET A 54 5.47 -3.90 2.74
N ILE A 55 6.21 -4.25 1.70
CA ILE A 55 7.32 -5.20 1.80
C ILE A 55 8.34 -4.74 2.83
N ARG A 56 8.69 -3.46 2.82
CA ARG A 56 9.67 -2.88 3.74
C ARG A 56 9.17 -2.79 5.17
N SER A 57 7.86 -2.76 5.38
CA SER A 57 7.25 -2.48 6.69
C SER A 57 6.55 -3.69 7.30
N ILE A 58 6.44 -4.81 6.57
CA ILE A 58 5.59 -5.92 7.00
C ILE A 58 6.04 -6.55 8.33
N GLU A 59 7.31 -6.46 8.65
CA GLU A 59 7.82 -6.96 9.94
C GLU A 59 7.19 -6.23 11.12
N LYS A 60 6.74 -4.99 10.92
CA LYS A 60 6.12 -4.16 11.94
C LYS A 60 4.64 -4.49 12.15
N TYR A 61 4.02 -5.21 11.21
CA TYR A 61 2.61 -5.56 11.36
C TYR A 61 2.44 -6.61 12.44
N ASP A 62 1.56 -6.34 13.39
CA ASP A 62 1.26 -7.25 14.50
C ASP A 62 0.15 -8.22 14.10
N THR A 63 0.50 -9.47 13.81
CA THR A 63 -0.46 -10.51 13.43
C THR A 63 -1.40 -10.89 14.57
N GLY A 64 -1.03 -10.60 15.81
CA GLY A 64 -1.87 -10.84 17.00
C GLY A 64 -2.68 -9.62 17.43
N GLY A 65 -2.53 -8.49 16.75
CA GLY A 65 -3.23 -7.26 17.09
C GLY A 65 -4.68 -7.25 16.62
N SER A 66 -5.38 -6.17 16.95
CA SER A 66 -6.80 -6.01 16.63
C SER A 66 -7.05 -5.56 15.18
N ALA A 67 -6.07 -4.92 14.53
CA ALA A 67 -6.23 -4.44 13.15
C ALA A 67 -6.04 -5.56 12.16
N SER A 68 -6.95 -5.68 11.19
CA SER A 68 -6.78 -6.63 10.09
C SER A 68 -5.64 -6.17 9.19
N PHE A 69 -5.07 -7.11 8.43
CA PHE A 69 -4.02 -6.77 7.46
C PHE A 69 -4.52 -5.78 6.41
N GLY A 70 -5.75 -5.96 5.93
CA GLY A 70 -6.34 -5.03 4.96
C GLY A 70 -6.42 -3.62 5.51
N THR A 71 -6.83 -3.45 6.76
CA THR A 71 -6.89 -2.14 7.42
C THR A 71 -5.49 -1.52 7.53
N TRP A 72 -4.51 -2.30 7.94
CA TRP A 72 -3.13 -1.83 8.02
C TRP A 72 -2.61 -1.40 6.65
N LEU A 73 -2.88 -2.20 5.62
CA LEU A 73 -2.44 -1.92 4.25
C LEU A 73 -3.09 -0.64 3.71
N ILE A 74 -4.37 -0.42 3.99
CA ILE A 74 -5.09 0.81 3.59
C ILE A 74 -4.48 2.03 4.28
N THR A 75 -4.01 1.89 5.51
CA THR A 75 -3.28 2.97 6.20
C THR A 75 -2.04 3.37 5.40
N ILE A 76 -1.30 2.39 4.89
CA ILE A 76 -0.14 2.65 4.01
C ILE A 76 -0.58 3.36 2.73
N CYS A 77 -1.67 2.92 2.11
CA CYS A 77 -2.24 3.59 0.93
C CYS A 77 -2.57 5.05 1.23
N GLY A 78 -3.18 5.31 2.36
CA GLY A 78 -3.55 6.66 2.79
C GLY A 78 -2.32 7.57 2.92
N GLU A 79 -1.24 7.06 3.48
CA GLU A 79 0.02 7.79 3.59
C GLU A 79 0.60 8.11 2.20
N ILE A 80 0.57 7.14 1.30
CA ILE A 80 1.06 7.31 -0.08
C ILE A 80 0.26 8.39 -0.80
N VAL A 81 -1.07 8.36 -0.71
CA VAL A 81 -1.94 9.37 -1.33
C VAL A 81 -1.71 10.74 -0.72
N PHE A 82 -1.60 10.81 0.61
CA PHE A 82 -1.37 12.07 1.31
C PHE A 82 -0.07 12.72 0.88
N ASN A 83 1.02 11.95 0.82
CA ASN A 83 2.32 12.44 0.37
C ASN A 83 2.27 12.93 -1.07
N TRP A 84 1.57 12.21 -1.94
CA TRP A 84 1.37 12.62 -3.33
C TRP A 84 0.63 13.96 -3.41
N LYS A 85 -0.44 14.14 -2.65
CA LYS A 85 -1.22 15.39 -2.63
C LYS A 85 -0.38 16.57 -2.15
N ILE A 86 0.43 16.37 -1.12
CA ILE A 86 1.35 17.39 -0.61
C ILE A 86 2.36 17.79 -1.68
N LEU A 87 2.94 16.82 -2.38
CA LEU A 87 3.90 17.08 -3.46
C LEU A 87 3.27 17.91 -4.57
N ILE A 88 2.08 17.53 -5.02
CA ILE A 88 1.36 18.25 -6.09
C ILE A 88 1.07 19.71 -5.68
N LEU A 89 0.62 19.93 -4.45
CA LEU A 89 0.37 21.27 -3.94
C LEU A 89 1.67 22.11 -3.88
N SER A 90 2.77 21.49 -3.44
CA SER A 90 4.07 22.16 -3.38
C SER A 90 4.55 22.57 -4.77
N LEU A 91 4.44 21.68 -5.74
CA LEU A 91 4.82 21.98 -7.13
C LEU A 91 3.94 23.08 -7.73
N SER A 92 2.64 23.06 -7.42
CA SER A 92 1.72 24.09 -7.88
C SER A 92 2.08 25.46 -7.34
N LYS A 93 2.50 25.55 -6.08
CA LYS A 93 2.97 26.81 -5.47
C LYS A 93 4.28 27.30 -6.11
N MET A 94 5.18 26.40 -6.43
CA MET A 94 6.44 26.75 -7.08
C MET A 94 6.21 27.33 -8.48
N ARG A 95 5.18 26.85 -9.20
CA ARG A 95 4.82 27.37 -10.52
C ARG A 95 4.31 28.81 -10.48
N LYS A 96 3.67 29.20 -9.40
CA LYS A 96 3.08 30.52 -9.24
C LYS A 96 4.08 31.59 -8.80
N ALA A 97 5.21 31.15 -8.33
CA ALA A 97 6.30 32.06 -7.98
C ALA A 97 7.10 32.48 -9.23
#